data_36e14b3935bb510bef83569897d23cb5
#
_entry.id   36e14b3935bb510bef83569897d23cb5
#
_cell.length_a   1.000
_cell.length_b   1.000
_cell.length_c   1.000
_cell.angle_alpha   90.00
_cell.angle_beta   90.00
_cell.angle_gamma   90.00
#
_symmetry.space_group_name_H-M   'P 1'
#
loop_
_entity.id
_entity.type
_entity.pdbx_description
1 polymer ?
#
loop_
_entity_poly.entity_id
_entity_poly.type
_entity_poly.pdbx_seq_one_letter_code
_entity_poly.pdbx_strand_id
1 'polypeptide(L)'
;MRLLNDEDILKNNVDTILQYYILNYLKKNLNVSEFKIYLIDSNKIEVTDKNDEVLYFSYDKENKNVVYEEEIKELDRTMEMWGMI
;
A
#
# COMPACT_ATOMS: atom_id res chain seq x y z
N MET A 1 4.78 -8.88 8.83
CA MET A 1 5.08 -7.74 7.94
C MET A 1 6.54 -7.78 7.53
N ARG A 2 6.81 -7.64 6.25
CA ARG A 2 8.18 -7.72 5.74
C ARG A 2 8.50 -6.51 4.87
N LEU A 3 9.55 -5.76 5.23
CA LEU A 3 10.03 -4.64 4.42
C LEU A 3 10.78 -5.16 3.20
N LEU A 4 10.42 -4.70 2.03
CA LEU A 4 11.11 -5.06 0.79
C LEU A 4 12.32 -4.13 0.58
N ASN A 5 13.48 -4.71 0.30
CA ASN A 5 14.65 -3.91 -0.08
C ASN A 5 14.64 -3.69 -1.60
N ASP A 6 15.63 -2.95 -2.09
CA ASP A 6 15.69 -2.62 -3.52
C ASP A 6 15.78 -3.87 -4.40
N GLU A 7 16.52 -4.87 -3.97
CA GLU A 7 16.62 -6.11 -4.73
C GLU A 7 15.31 -6.86 -4.77
N ASP A 8 14.59 -6.91 -3.65
CA ASP A 8 13.28 -7.54 -3.58
C ASP A 8 12.31 -6.88 -4.54
N ILE A 9 12.33 -5.57 -4.60
CA ILE A 9 11.45 -4.81 -5.50
C ILE A 9 11.84 -5.08 -6.95
N LEU A 10 13.12 -5.03 -7.25
CA LEU A 10 13.60 -5.26 -8.61
C LEU A 10 13.21 -6.63 -9.12
N LYS A 11 13.33 -7.66 -8.28
CA LYS A 11 13.10 -9.05 -8.66
C LYS A 11 11.67 -9.53 -8.38
N ASN A 12 10.81 -8.66 -7.86
CA ASN A 12 9.44 -9.03 -7.46
C ASN A 12 9.43 -10.18 -6.46
N ASN A 13 10.27 -10.10 -5.43
CA ASN A 13 10.33 -11.11 -4.37
C ASN A 13 9.18 -10.90 -3.41
N VAL A 14 8.03 -11.46 -3.74
CA VAL A 14 6.81 -11.38 -2.93
C VAL A 14 6.34 -12.79 -2.60
N ASP A 15 5.36 -12.88 -1.70
CA ASP A 15 4.92 -14.17 -1.20
C ASP A 15 3.71 -14.75 -1.94
N THR A 16 2.94 -13.90 -2.61
CA THR A 16 1.71 -14.34 -3.28
C THR A 16 1.61 -13.70 -4.66
N ILE A 17 0.78 -14.31 -5.52
CA ILE A 17 0.53 -13.78 -6.85
C ILE A 17 -0.21 -12.45 -6.78
N LEU A 18 -1.06 -12.25 -5.78
CA LEU A 18 -1.76 -10.98 -5.62
C LEU A 18 -0.80 -9.87 -5.29
N GLN A 19 0.15 -10.13 -4.40
CA GLN A 19 1.22 -9.18 -4.10
C GLN A 19 2.07 -8.88 -5.34
N TYR A 20 2.28 -9.87 -6.18
CA TYR A 20 3.00 -9.68 -7.43
C TYR A 20 2.28 -8.66 -8.33
N TYR A 21 0.97 -8.80 -8.49
CA TYR A 21 0.19 -7.84 -9.27
C TYR A 21 0.25 -6.43 -8.67
N ILE A 22 0.14 -6.35 -7.35
CA ILE A 22 0.20 -5.06 -6.66
C ILE A 22 1.57 -4.42 -6.86
N LEU A 23 2.64 -5.16 -6.66
CA LEU A 23 3.99 -4.61 -6.78
C LEU A 23 4.27 -4.14 -8.21
N ASN A 24 3.83 -4.88 -9.21
CA ASN A 24 3.98 -4.45 -10.60
C ASN A 24 3.25 -3.14 -10.86
N TYR A 25 2.05 -2.99 -10.31
CA TYR A 25 1.31 -1.75 -10.43
C TYR A 25 2.08 -0.59 -9.80
N LEU A 26 2.61 -0.81 -8.61
CA LEU A 26 3.38 0.22 -7.91
C LEU A 26 4.61 0.65 -8.71
N LYS A 27 5.32 -0.32 -9.27
CA LYS A 27 6.53 -0.03 -10.05
C LYS A 27 6.23 0.78 -11.30
N LYS A 28 5.04 0.62 -11.87
CA LYS A 28 4.64 1.38 -13.06
C LYS A 28 4.13 2.78 -12.74
N ASN A 29 3.54 2.96 -11.57
CA ASN A 29 2.81 4.18 -11.25
C ASN A 29 3.47 5.06 -10.20
N LEU A 30 4.43 4.53 -9.44
CA LEU A 30 5.13 5.27 -8.40
C LEU A 30 6.63 5.14 -8.57
N ASN A 31 7.34 6.14 -8.09
CA ASN A 31 8.78 6.02 -7.95
C ASN A 31 9.07 5.26 -6.65
N VAL A 32 9.09 3.93 -6.74
CA VAL A 32 9.15 3.07 -5.56
C VAL A 32 10.38 3.31 -4.69
N SER A 33 11.45 3.87 -5.24
CA SER A 33 12.64 4.18 -4.45
C SER A 33 12.42 5.29 -3.43
N GLU A 34 11.33 6.05 -3.57
CA GLU A 34 11.00 7.14 -2.65
C GLU A 34 10.13 6.66 -1.48
N PHE A 35 9.77 5.39 -1.45
CA PHE A 35 8.83 4.85 -0.47
C PHE A 35 9.39 3.63 0.22
N LYS A 36 8.85 3.35 1.42
CA LYS A 36 9.07 2.08 2.09
C LYS A 36 7.90 1.17 1.75
N ILE A 37 8.20 -0.04 1.30
CA ILE A 37 7.19 -0.97 0.83
C ILE A 37 7.22 -2.22 1.70
N TYR A 38 6.08 -2.54 2.32
CA TYR A 38 5.95 -3.67 3.24
C TYR A 38 4.90 -4.65 2.73
N LEU A 39 5.23 -5.93 2.78
CA LEU A 39 4.22 -6.98 2.58
C LEU A 39 3.50 -7.19 3.90
N ILE A 40 2.19 -6.98 3.92
CA ILE A 40 1.41 -7.08 5.15
C ILE A 40 0.70 -8.41 5.25
N ASP A 41 -0.08 -8.77 4.23
CA ASP A 41 -0.74 -10.07 4.17
C ASP A 41 -0.85 -10.52 2.72
N SER A 42 -1.55 -11.62 2.48
CA SER A 42 -1.56 -12.28 1.17
C SER A 42 -2.06 -11.40 0.03
N ASN A 43 -2.82 -10.36 0.33
CA ASN A 43 -3.35 -9.44 -0.68
C ASN A 43 -3.27 -8.01 -0.22
N LYS A 44 -2.15 -7.64 0.41
CA LYS A 44 -2.02 -6.26 0.87
C LYS A 44 -0.56 -5.84 0.95
N ILE A 45 -0.28 -4.67 0.39
CA ILE A 45 1.04 -4.05 0.48
C ILE A 45 0.87 -2.66 1.08
N GLU A 46 1.67 -2.35 2.08
CA GLU A 46 1.70 -1.03 2.70
C GLU A 46 2.80 -0.21 2.05
N VAL A 47 2.47 1.02 1.71
CA VAL A 47 3.43 1.98 1.15
C VAL A 47 3.48 3.20 2.06
N THR A 48 4.66 3.50 2.57
CA THR A 48 4.86 4.64 3.48
C THR A 48 5.82 5.62 2.83
N ASP A 49 5.44 6.88 2.77
CA ASP A 49 6.32 7.90 2.21
C ASP A 49 7.22 8.51 3.30
N LYS A 50 8.05 9.46 2.90
CA LYS A 50 9.00 10.09 3.83
C LYS A 50 8.35 10.99 4.86
N ASN A 51 7.06 11.30 4.69
CA ASN A 51 6.28 12.07 5.65
C ASN A 51 5.47 11.17 6.57
N ASP A 52 5.73 9.87 6.54
CA ASP A 52 5.02 8.85 7.32
C ASP A 52 3.54 8.72 6.95
N GLU A 53 3.16 9.15 5.77
CA GLU A 53 1.84 8.90 5.25
C GLU A 53 1.77 7.49 4.70
N VAL A 54 0.69 6.79 5.01
CA VAL A 54 0.55 5.36 4.74
C VAL A 54 -0.62 5.11 3.80
N LEU A 55 -0.37 4.32 2.76
CA LEU A 55 -1.40 3.83 1.87
C LEU A 55 -1.35 2.31 1.87
N TYR A 56 -2.51 1.69 1.82
CA TYR A 56 -2.63 0.24 1.73
C TYR A 56 -3.17 -0.13 0.37
N PHE A 57 -2.44 -0.97 -0.34
CA PHE A 57 -2.83 -1.41 -1.68
C PHE A 57 -3.25 -2.87 -1.65
N SER A 58 -4.32 -3.18 -2.35
CA SER A 58 -4.79 -4.56 -2.51
C SER A 58 -5.25 -4.78 -3.94
N TYR A 59 -5.42 -6.05 -4.32
CA TYR A 59 -5.86 -6.41 -5.66
C TYR A 59 -7.33 -6.81 -5.62
N ASP A 60 -8.15 -6.13 -6.43
CA ASP A 60 -9.57 -6.44 -6.56
C ASP A 60 -9.73 -7.50 -7.64
N LYS A 61 -10.03 -8.72 -7.23
CA LYS A 61 -10.16 -9.85 -8.15
C LYS A 61 -11.36 -9.72 -9.06
N GLU A 62 -12.42 -9.08 -8.62
CA GLU A 62 -13.63 -8.94 -9.42
C GLU A 62 -13.41 -7.96 -10.57
N ASN A 63 -12.82 -6.82 -10.27
CA ASN A 63 -12.58 -5.79 -11.27
C ASN A 63 -11.20 -5.89 -11.90
N LYS A 64 -10.37 -6.81 -11.42
CA LYS A 64 -9.02 -7.08 -11.94
C LYS A 64 -8.15 -5.84 -11.97
N ASN A 65 -8.17 -5.09 -10.89
CA ASN A 65 -7.33 -3.91 -10.76
C ASN A 65 -6.82 -3.76 -9.33
N VAL A 66 -5.85 -2.88 -9.17
CA VAL A 66 -5.31 -2.55 -7.86
C VAL A 66 -6.09 -1.39 -7.29
N VAL A 67 -6.49 -1.52 -6.03
CA VAL A 67 -7.18 -0.46 -5.30
C VAL A 67 -6.37 -0.08 -4.08
N TYR A 68 -6.64 1.09 -3.53
CA TYR A 68 -5.92 1.54 -2.36
C TYR A 68 -6.82 2.30 -1.40
N GLU A 69 -6.38 2.36 -0.14
CA GLU A 69 -7.05 3.18 0.86
C GLU A 69 -6.00 3.85 1.72
N GLU A 70 -6.32 5.04 2.21
CA GLU A 70 -5.45 5.76 3.11
C GLU A 70 -5.74 5.37 4.55
N GLU A 71 -4.70 5.42 5.39
CA GLU A 71 -4.90 5.25 6.81
C GLU A 71 -5.65 6.46 7.35
N ILE A 72 -6.79 6.22 8.00
CA ILE A 72 -7.60 7.28 8.59
C ILE A 72 -7.27 7.37 10.07
N LYS A 73 -6.84 8.55 10.50
CA LYS A 73 -6.48 8.76 11.89
C LYS A 73 -7.73 9.00 12.72
N GLU A 74 -7.73 8.43 13.91
CA GLU A 74 -8.88 8.53 14.82
C GLU A 74 -9.27 9.97 15.12
N LEU A 75 -8.29 10.82 15.29
CA LEU A 75 -8.53 12.21 15.58
C LEU A 75 -9.34 12.91 14.48
N ASP A 76 -9.00 12.61 13.25
CA ASP A 76 -9.69 13.22 12.11
C ASP A 76 -11.17 12.85 12.11
N ARG A 77 -11.44 11.59 12.39
CA ARG A 77 -12.81 11.10 12.46
C ARG A 77 -13.61 11.77 13.56
N THR A 78 -12.97 11.98 14.69
CA THR A 78 -13.61 12.65 15.82
C THR A 78 -13.98 14.07 15.45
N MET A 79 -13.10 14.76 14.78
CA MET A 79 -13.37 16.13 14.36
C MET A 79 -14.52 16.23 13.38
N GLU A 80 -14.63 15.28 12.48
CA GLU A 80 -15.73 15.26 11.54
C GLU A 80 -17.07 15.15 12.26
N MET A 81 -17.13 14.31 13.25
CA MET A 81 -18.35 14.18 14.03
C MET A 81 -18.74 15.48 14.72
N TRP A 82 -17.77 16.17 15.23
CA TRP A 82 -18.00 17.45 15.86
C TRP A 82 -18.48 18.49 14.86
N GLY A 83 -17.93 18.46 13.68
CA GLY A 83 -18.32 19.42 12.65
C GLY A 83 -19.76 19.26 12.24
N MET A 84 -20.36 18.14 12.50
CA MET A 84 -21.74 17.88 12.16
C MET A 84 -22.71 18.32 13.22
N ILE A 85 -22.22 18.63 14.37
CA ILE A 85 -23.04 19.06 15.49
C ILE A 85 -23.14 20.57 15.54
#